data_31450583bec0486e38e25663a44325d5
#
_entry.id   31450583bec0486e38e25663a44325d5
#
_cell.length_a   1.000
_cell.length_b   1.000
_cell.length_c   1.000
_cell.angle_alpha   90.00
_cell.angle_beta   90.00
_cell.angle_gamma   90.00
#
_symmetry.space_group_name_H-M   'P 1'
#
loop_
_entity.id
_entity.type
_entity.pdbx_description
1 polymer ?
#
loop_
_entity_poly.entity_id
_entity_poly.type
_entity_poly.pdbx_seq_one_letter_code
_entity_poly.pdbx_strand_id
1 'polypeptide(L)'
;MVFLLWNRILAKAGTILEEEWSSMNYEEARAYLDDAARYGSVLGLDTMKELLARLGNPQDDLKFIHIGGTNGKGSVLSYLSAVLKEAGYRVGRYISPTLFSYRERIQVNEIYIKKD
;
A
#
# COMPACT_ATOMS: atom_id res chain seq x y z
N MET A 1 4.44 -9.87 0.30
CA MET A 1 3.53 -9.24 -0.68
C MET A 1 2.14 -9.29 -0.10
N VAL A 2 1.49 -8.15 0.04
CA VAL A 2 0.19 -8.02 0.69
C VAL A 2 -0.85 -7.54 -0.32
N PHE A 3 -2.02 -8.09 -0.23
CA PHE A 3 -3.15 -7.83 -1.11
C PHE A 3 -4.30 -7.21 -0.31
N LEU A 4 -4.87 -6.12 -0.79
CA LEU A 4 -5.93 -5.38 -0.13
C LEU A 4 -7.20 -5.37 -0.99
N LEU A 5 -8.31 -5.88 -0.46
CA LEU A 5 -9.64 -5.67 -1.03
C LEU A 5 -10.22 -4.37 -0.45
N TRP A 6 -10.33 -3.36 -1.25
CA TRP A 6 -10.63 -2.00 -0.82
C TRP A 6 -12.04 -1.58 -1.22
N ASN A 7 -12.95 -1.56 -0.30
CA ASN A 7 -14.31 -1.04 -0.58
C ASN A 7 -14.68 0.27 0.15
N ARG A 8 -13.88 0.77 1.13
CA ARG A 8 -14.36 1.90 1.97
C ARG A 8 -13.32 2.92 2.47
N ILE A 9 -12.04 2.76 2.25
CA ILE A 9 -11.03 3.52 3.01
C ILE A 9 -10.78 4.95 2.52
N LEU A 10 -11.01 5.28 1.25
CA LEU A 10 -10.72 6.64 0.75
C LEU A 10 -11.54 7.75 1.45
N ALA A 11 -12.68 7.42 2.04
CA ALA A 11 -13.50 8.42 2.72
C ALA A 11 -13.01 8.77 4.13
N LYS A 12 -12.31 7.85 4.83
CA LYS A 12 -11.84 8.08 6.21
C LYS A 12 -10.37 8.55 6.28
N ALA A 13 -9.49 7.99 5.45
CA ALA A 13 -8.10 8.40 5.42
C ALA A 13 -7.92 9.82 4.86
N GLY A 14 -8.76 10.25 3.92
CA GLY A 14 -8.73 11.60 3.37
C GLY A 14 -8.91 12.69 4.42
N THR A 15 -9.77 12.47 5.40
CA THR A 15 -10.13 13.52 6.39
C THR A 15 -9.06 13.77 7.46
N ILE A 16 -8.21 12.78 7.74
CA ILE A 16 -7.19 12.87 8.82
C ILE A 16 -5.82 13.31 8.27
N LEU A 17 -5.56 13.05 7.00
CA LEU A 17 -4.26 13.30 6.37
C LEU A 17 -4.19 14.58 5.53
N GLU A 18 -5.33 15.25 5.29
CA GLU A 18 -5.38 16.40 4.39
C GLU A 18 -4.66 17.64 4.94
N GLU A 19 -4.53 17.81 6.25
CA GLU A 19 -3.97 19.02 6.84
C GLU A 19 -2.43 19.02 6.98
N GLU A 20 -1.79 17.87 7.20
CA GLU A 20 -0.33 17.80 7.42
C GLU A 20 0.48 17.28 6.21
N TRP A 21 -0.13 16.48 5.34
CA TRP A 21 0.58 15.82 4.22
C TRP A 21 0.29 16.42 2.85
N SER A 22 -0.63 17.38 2.77
CA SER A 22 -1.03 18.02 1.51
C SER A 22 0.06 18.89 0.87
N SER A 23 1.16 19.14 1.58
CA SER A 23 2.25 20.00 1.11
C SER A 23 3.43 19.26 0.46
N MET A 24 3.49 17.92 0.59
CA MET A 24 4.64 17.15 0.12
C MET A 24 4.39 16.61 -1.29
N ASN A 25 5.22 16.99 -2.24
CA ASN A 25 5.18 16.43 -3.58
C ASN A 25 5.83 15.03 -3.66
N TYR A 26 5.68 14.36 -4.79
CA TYR A 26 6.21 12.99 -4.99
C TYR A 26 7.72 12.88 -4.77
N GLU A 27 8.50 13.85 -5.23
CA GLU A 27 9.97 13.81 -5.13
C GLU A 27 10.43 14.03 -3.69
N GLU A 28 9.76 14.91 -2.95
CA GLU A 28 9.97 15.11 -1.52
C GLU A 28 9.63 13.86 -0.70
N ALA A 29 8.49 13.24 -0.99
CA ALA A 29 8.10 11.98 -0.36
C ALA A 29 9.10 10.86 -0.65
N ARG A 30 9.62 10.78 -1.87
CA ARG A 30 10.67 9.83 -2.24
C ARG A 30 11.96 10.07 -1.47
N ALA A 31 12.44 11.32 -1.42
CA ALA A 31 13.63 11.69 -0.68
C ALA A 31 13.51 11.35 0.81
N TYR A 32 12.35 11.62 1.41
CA TYR A 32 12.06 11.27 2.80
C TYR A 32 12.14 9.75 3.04
N LEU A 33 11.54 8.95 2.16
CA LEU A 33 11.58 7.48 2.28
C LEU A 33 12.99 6.91 2.10
N ASP A 34 13.77 7.48 1.18
CA ASP A 34 15.16 7.06 0.95
C ASP A 34 16.07 7.43 2.15
N ASP A 35 15.83 8.56 2.78
CA ASP A 35 16.52 8.95 4.01
C ASP A 35 16.12 8.08 5.19
N ALA A 36 14.83 7.88 5.39
CA ALA A 36 14.30 7.01 6.45
C ALA A 36 14.85 5.57 6.37
N ALA A 37 15.07 5.06 5.16
CA ALA A 37 15.65 3.74 4.95
C ALA A 37 17.07 3.58 5.51
N ARG A 38 17.82 4.67 5.69
CA ARG A 38 19.18 4.66 6.26
C ARG A 38 19.22 4.32 7.75
N TYR A 39 18.12 4.56 8.46
CA TYR A 39 18.02 4.28 9.90
C TYR A 39 17.72 2.81 10.22
N GLY A 40 17.59 1.97 9.19
CA GLY A 40 17.33 0.54 9.34
C GLY A 40 15.87 0.24 9.69
N SER A 41 15.64 -1.01 10.10
CA SER A 41 14.31 -1.49 10.47
C SER A 41 14.25 -1.78 11.96
N VAL A 42 13.24 -1.24 12.62
CA VAL A 42 12.90 -1.63 13.99
C VAL A 42 12.04 -2.89 13.92
N LEU A 43 12.52 -3.96 14.56
CA LEU A 43 11.77 -5.23 14.61
C LEU A 43 10.57 -5.09 15.57
N GLY A 44 9.45 -5.68 15.17
CA GLY A 44 8.22 -5.68 15.95
C GLY A 44 7.07 -4.99 15.22
N LEU A 45 5.90 -5.02 15.83
CA LEU A 45 4.67 -4.47 15.27
C LEU A 45 4.17 -3.23 16.01
N ASP A 46 4.84 -2.80 17.07
CA ASP A 46 4.31 -1.76 17.95
C ASP A 46 4.22 -0.40 17.25
N THR A 47 5.25 -0.01 16.52
CA THR A 47 5.24 1.22 15.70
C THR A 47 4.14 1.17 14.63
N MET A 48 3.95 0.02 13.99
CA MET A 48 2.90 -0.16 12.99
C MET A 48 1.51 -0.09 13.62
N LYS A 49 1.32 -0.71 14.77
CA LYS A 49 0.05 -0.64 15.50
C LYS A 49 -0.29 0.79 15.94
N GLU A 50 0.70 1.53 16.42
CA GLU A 50 0.52 2.92 16.80
C GLU A 50 0.13 3.78 15.57
N LEU A 51 0.82 3.61 14.46
CA LEU A 51 0.48 4.30 13.21
C LEU A 51 -0.94 3.98 12.76
N LEU A 52 -1.32 2.71 12.74
CA LEU A 52 -2.66 2.29 12.35
C LEU A 52 -3.73 2.84 13.29
N ALA A 53 -3.46 2.88 14.61
CA ALA A 53 -4.37 3.48 15.59
C ALA A 53 -4.58 4.98 15.31
N ARG A 54 -3.52 5.73 15.00
CA ARG A 54 -3.60 7.16 14.62
C ARG A 54 -4.41 7.37 13.34
N LEU A 55 -4.37 6.42 12.41
CA LEU A 55 -5.15 6.43 11.16
C LEU A 55 -6.59 5.91 11.35
N GLY A 56 -7.02 5.61 12.58
CA GLY A 56 -8.36 5.08 12.87
C GLY A 56 -8.55 3.62 12.50
N ASN A 57 -7.48 2.83 12.51
CA ASN A 57 -7.46 1.39 12.24
C ASN A 57 -8.12 1.01 10.90
N PRO A 58 -7.70 1.58 9.77
CA PRO A 58 -8.31 1.31 8.48
C PRO A 58 -8.21 -0.17 8.06
N GLN A 59 -7.27 -0.92 8.61
CA GLN A 59 -7.08 -2.34 8.33
C GLN A 59 -8.25 -3.21 8.79
N ASP A 60 -9.02 -2.78 9.78
CA ASP A 60 -10.13 -3.57 10.33
C ASP A 60 -11.29 -3.70 9.35
N ASP A 61 -11.41 -2.75 8.41
CA ASP A 61 -12.42 -2.74 7.35
C ASP A 61 -11.96 -3.44 6.06
N LEU A 62 -10.73 -3.99 6.04
CA LEU A 62 -10.14 -4.59 4.83
C LEU A 62 -10.09 -6.10 4.90
N LYS A 63 -10.21 -6.72 3.74
CA LYS A 63 -9.87 -8.13 3.55
C LYS A 63 -8.50 -8.24 2.91
N PHE A 64 -7.62 -9.02 3.53
CA PHE A 64 -6.25 -9.20 3.07
C PHE A 64 -6.03 -10.62 2.55
N ILE A 65 -5.26 -10.71 1.46
CA ILE A 65 -4.66 -11.94 1.00
C ILE A 65 -3.15 -11.74 1.00
N HIS A 66 -2.44 -12.48 1.84
CA HIS A 66 -0.99 -12.43 1.90
C HIS A 66 -0.39 -13.54 1.04
N ILE A 67 0.50 -13.16 0.11
CA ILE A 67 1.20 -14.10 -0.77
C ILE A 67 2.67 -14.12 -0.38
N GLY A 68 3.11 -15.23 0.20
CA GLY A 68 4.50 -15.49 0.55
C GLY A 68 5.11 -16.56 -0.35
N GLY A 69 6.42 -16.68 -0.32
CA GLY A 69 7.16 -17.72 -1.04
C GLY A 69 8.45 -17.22 -1.69
N THR A 70 9.27 -18.13 -2.17
CA THR A 70 10.55 -17.79 -2.81
C THR A 70 10.34 -17.30 -4.24
N ASN A 71 9.59 -18.04 -5.05
CA ASN A 71 9.32 -17.75 -6.45
C ASN A 71 7.81 -17.67 -6.72
N GLY A 72 7.43 -17.09 -7.85
CA GLY A 72 6.05 -17.05 -8.35
C GLY A 72 5.08 -16.11 -7.63
N LYS A 73 5.50 -15.42 -6.56
CA LYS A 73 4.64 -14.49 -5.82
C LYS A 73 3.94 -13.46 -6.71
N GLY A 74 4.71 -12.81 -7.59
CA GLY A 74 4.21 -11.81 -8.52
C GLY A 74 3.20 -12.35 -9.51
N SER A 75 3.46 -13.55 -10.04
CA SER A 75 2.55 -14.23 -10.98
C SER A 75 1.23 -14.58 -10.32
N VAL A 76 1.27 -15.21 -9.14
CA VAL A 76 0.07 -15.54 -8.36
C VAL A 76 -0.73 -14.29 -8.03
N LEU A 77 -0.06 -13.21 -7.61
CA LEU A 77 -0.71 -11.93 -7.34
C LEU A 77 -1.41 -11.36 -8.58
N SER A 78 -0.75 -11.40 -9.73
CA SER A 78 -1.31 -10.87 -10.97
C SER A 78 -2.55 -11.65 -11.42
N TYR A 79 -2.50 -12.98 -11.39
CA TYR A 79 -3.67 -13.80 -11.70
C TYR A 79 -4.83 -13.55 -10.74
N LEU A 80 -4.55 -13.52 -9.45
CA LEU A 80 -5.57 -13.30 -8.44
C LEU A 80 -6.19 -11.91 -8.54
N SER A 81 -5.37 -10.87 -8.82
CA SER A 81 -5.84 -9.51 -9.06
C SER A 81 -6.81 -9.44 -10.23
N ALA A 82 -6.44 -10.08 -11.35
CA ALA A 82 -7.28 -10.09 -12.55
C ALA A 82 -8.63 -10.77 -12.28
N VAL A 83 -8.62 -11.94 -11.64
CA VAL A 83 -9.86 -12.69 -11.31
C VAL A 83 -10.77 -11.87 -10.38
N LEU A 84 -10.20 -11.26 -9.33
CA LEU A 84 -10.99 -10.47 -8.38
C LEU A 84 -11.54 -9.18 -9.01
N LYS A 85 -10.77 -8.54 -9.88
CA LYS A 85 -11.21 -7.37 -10.62
C LYS A 85 -12.37 -7.72 -11.56
N GLU A 86 -12.26 -8.81 -12.32
CA GLU A 86 -13.35 -9.31 -13.17
C GLU A 86 -14.60 -9.71 -12.38
N ALA A 87 -14.41 -10.19 -11.14
CA ALA A 87 -15.51 -10.46 -10.22
C ALA A 87 -16.13 -9.18 -9.59
N GLY A 88 -15.71 -7.99 -10.00
CA GLY A 88 -16.26 -6.70 -9.59
C GLY A 88 -15.68 -6.14 -8.29
N TYR A 89 -14.62 -6.73 -7.76
CA TYR A 89 -13.96 -6.18 -6.56
C TYR A 89 -13.02 -5.02 -6.92
N ARG A 90 -12.95 -4.05 -6.02
CA ARG A 90 -11.89 -3.04 -6.05
C ARG A 90 -10.65 -3.60 -5.37
N VAL A 91 -9.62 -3.82 -6.17
CA VAL A 91 -8.43 -4.55 -5.76
C VAL A 91 -7.26 -3.59 -5.58
N GLY A 92 -6.79 -3.45 -4.33
CA GLY A 92 -5.50 -2.83 -4.04
C GLY A 92 -4.41 -3.88 -3.98
N ARG A 93 -3.22 -3.61 -4.50
CA ARG A 93 -2.07 -4.48 -4.37
C ARG A 93 -0.82 -3.73 -3.97
N TYR A 94 -0.04 -4.36 -3.09
CA TYR A 94 1.28 -3.90 -2.69
C TYR A 94 2.31 -4.94 -3.09
N ILE A 95 3.31 -4.52 -3.86
CA ILE A 95 4.35 -5.40 -4.39
C ILE A 95 5.75 -4.96 -3.99
N SER A 96 6.64 -5.93 -3.84
CA SER A 96 8.07 -5.72 -3.59
C SER A 96 8.85 -6.94 -4.10
N PRO A 97 9.98 -6.74 -4.77
CA PRO A 97 10.60 -5.48 -5.16
C PRO A 97 9.88 -4.79 -6.32
N THR A 98 10.26 -3.54 -6.62
CA THR A 98 9.86 -2.81 -7.84
C THR A 98 10.92 -2.97 -8.92
N LEU A 99 10.55 -2.88 -10.19
CA LEU A 99 11.45 -3.04 -11.31
C LEU A 99 11.88 -1.69 -11.92
N PHE A 100 10.94 -0.79 -12.14
CA PHE A 100 11.19 0.48 -12.85
C PHE A 100 10.81 1.71 -12.03
N SER A 101 9.75 1.65 -11.25
CA SER A 101 9.23 2.79 -10.51
C SER A 101 8.75 2.38 -9.11
N TYR A 102 9.00 3.26 -8.13
CA TYR A 102 8.49 3.05 -6.78
C TYR A 102 6.96 2.97 -6.73
N ARG A 103 6.28 3.66 -7.64
CA ARG A 103 4.81 3.65 -7.77
C ARG A 103 4.23 2.28 -8.10
N GLU A 104 5.03 1.37 -8.67
CA GLU A 104 4.62 -0.02 -8.89
C GLU A 104 4.22 -0.72 -7.59
N ARG A 105 4.80 -0.29 -6.45
CA ARG A 105 4.51 -0.90 -5.15
C ARG A 105 3.05 -0.82 -4.78
N ILE A 106 2.38 0.28 -5.14
CA ILE A 106 1.01 0.54 -4.73
C ILE A 106 0.16 0.75 -5.97
N GLN A 107 -0.80 -0.12 -6.16
CA GLN A 107 -1.70 -0.10 -7.31
C GLN A 107 -3.14 -0.34 -6.85
N VAL A 108 -4.07 0.29 -7.55
CA VAL A 108 -5.52 0.04 -7.38
C VAL A 108 -6.09 -0.33 -8.74
N ASN A 109 -6.70 -1.50 -8.86
CA ASN A 109 -7.20 -2.05 -10.12
C ASN A 109 -6.16 -2.01 -11.24
N GLU A 110 -4.88 -2.35 -10.91
CA GLU A 110 -3.72 -2.35 -11.81
C GLU A 110 -3.24 -0.97 -12.28
N ILE A 111 -3.80 0.10 -11.71
CA ILE A 111 -3.36 1.47 -11.99
C ILE A 111 -2.42 1.90 -10.87
N TYR A 112 -1.26 2.41 -11.23
CA TYR A 112 -0.28 2.94 -10.25
C TYR A 112 -0.83 4.17 -9.56
N ILE A 113 -0.46 4.37 -8.29
CA ILE A 113 -0.74 5.62 -7.59
C ILE A 113 -0.22 6.81 -8.40
N LYS A 114 -0.93 7.93 -8.32
CA LYS A 114 -0.53 9.17 -8.98
C LYS A 114 0.70 9.79 -8.30
N LYS A 115 1.33 10.76 -8.94
CA LYS A 115 2.42 11.57 -8.38
C LYS A 115 1.92 12.79 -7.60
N ASP A 116 0.70 13.16 -7.86
CA ASP A 116 -0.05 14.31 -7.36
C ASP A 116 -1.26 13.87 -6.52
#